data_ec535e02f89e044559ba1fb1739ab9c4
#
_entry.id   ec535e02f89e044559ba1fb1739ab9c4
#
_cell.length_a   1.000
_cell.length_b   1.000
_cell.length_c   1.000
_cell.angle_alpha   90.00
_cell.angle_beta   90.00
_cell.angle_gamma   90.00
#
_symmetry.space_group_name_H-M   'P 1'
#
loop_
_entity.id
_entity.type
_entity.pdbx_description
1 polymer ?
#
loop_
_entity_poly.entity_id
_entity_poly.type
_entity_poly.pdbx_seq_one_letter_code
_entity_poly.pdbx_strand_id
1 'polypeptide(L)'
;MTRYTIEEIRSIYDLPITTLIYRAQEAHHRHQDPSGVQSCALKSIKTGACPEDCKYCPQSAHYNTFVESETLLDTASILSDARAAHEVGATRFCMGAAWRKVPDGPQYESVLQTVTAVRDMGMEVCCTLGMMEEEQAVRLKEAGCSVYNHNLDTSREFYQEIITTRSYDDRLETLANVRKAGMEVCCGGILGMGESKEDRLGLLAELANLDPQ
;
A
#
# COMPACT_ATOMS: atom_id res chain seq x y z
N MET A 1 23.19 4.27 -1.76
CA MET A 1 23.66 5.46 -1.01
C MET A 1 22.50 5.99 -0.17
N THR A 2 22.67 6.13 1.13
CA THR A 2 21.70 6.79 2.01
C THR A 2 21.55 8.24 1.58
N ARG A 3 20.36 8.66 1.17
CA ARG A 3 20.10 10.04 0.73
C ARG A 3 19.88 10.98 1.91
N TYR A 4 19.30 10.44 3.00
CA TYR A 4 18.98 11.19 4.22
C TYR A 4 19.46 10.43 5.45
N THR A 5 20.14 11.12 6.34
CA THR A 5 20.50 10.60 7.66
C THR A 5 19.34 10.78 8.66
N ILE A 6 19.39 10.04 9.76
CA ILE A 6 18.42 10.22 10.87
C ILE A 6 18.47 11.65 11.42
N GLU A 7 19.66 12.26 11.50
CA GLU A 7 19.84 13.63 11.99
C GLU A 7 19.18 14.66 11.06
N GLU A 8 19.28 14.47 9.76
CA GLU A 8 18.60 15.35 8.79
C GLU A 8 17.07 15.20 8.89
N ILE A 9 16.56 13.98 8.97
CA ILE A 9 15.12 13.72 9.19
C ILE A 9 14.67 14.37 10.52
N ARG A 10 15.43 14.19 11.60
CA ARG A 10 15.15 14.79 12.90
C ARG A 10 15.09 16.31 12.84
N SER A 11 16.05 16.93 12.14
CA SER A 11 16.10 18.38 11.99
C SER A 11 14.85 18.95 11.29
N ILE A 12 14.27 18.18 10.37
CA ILE A 12 13.02 18.52 9.69
C ILE A 12 11.82 18.25 10.62
N TYR A 13 11.78 17.06 11.24
CA TYR A 13 10.68 16.65 12.11
C TYR A 13 10.45 17.61 13.28
N ASP A 14 11.53 18.19 13.83
CA ASP A 14 11.51 19.09 14.99
C ASP A 14 11.21 20.56 14.61
N LEU A 15 10.97 20.86 13.35
CA LEU A 15 10.56 22.20 12.95
C LEU A 15 9.17 22.54 13.50
N PRO A 16 8.91 23.83 13.78
CA PRO A 16 7.55 24.28 14.09
C PRO A 16 6.56 23.87 13.02
N ILE A 17 5.36 23.45 13.43
CA ILE A 17 4.32 22.94 12.52
C ILE A 17 3.99 23.93 11.39
N THR A 18 4.00 25.20 11.64
CA THR A 18 3.75 26.24 10.61
C THR A 18 4.85 26.26 9.54
N THR A 19 6.12 26.01 9.94
CA THR A 19 7.25 25.89 9.04
C THR A 19 7.16 24.61 8.20
N LEU A 20 6.74 23.50 8.81
CA LEU A 20 6.53 22.23 8.10
C LEU A 20 5.43 22.36 7.03
N ILE A 21 4.29 22.97 7.39
CA ILE A 21 3.19 23.21 6.46
C ILE A 21 3.66 24.09 5.28
N TYR A 22 4.39 25.18 5.56
CA TYR A 22 4.92 26.04 4.53
C TYR A 22 5.84 25.29 3.56
N ARG A 23 6.82 24.55 4.09
CA ARG A 23 7.75 23.74 3.27
C ARG A 23 7.03 22.65 2.47
N ALA A 24 6.03 22.01 3.06
CA ALA A 24 5.22 21.00 2.37
C ALA A 24 4.46 21.61 1.18
N GLN A 25 3.86 22.80 1.37
CA GLN A 25 3.19 23.53 0.29
C GLN A 25 4.17 23.96 -0.80
N GLU A 26 5.36 24.46 -0.43
CA GLU A 26 6.40 24.80 -1.41
C GLU A 26 6.80 23.59 -2.27
N ALA A 27 7.02 22.43 -1.64
CA ALA A 27 7.35 21.20 -2.34
C ALA A 27 6.19 20.75 -3.24
N HIS A 28 4.95 20.79 -2.72
CA HIS A 28 3.76 20.46 -3.49
C HIS A 28 3.63 21.29 -4.76
N HIS A 29 3.70 22.62 -4.64
CA HIS A 29 3.60 23.56 -5.78
C HIS A 29 4.71 23.39 -6.81
N ARG A 30 5.90 22.88 -6.43
CA ARG A 30 7.00 22.63 -7.37
C ARG A 30 6.84 21.36 -8.17
N HIS A 31 6.19 20.34 -7.61
CA HIS A 31 6.26 18.98 -8.14
C HIS A 31 4.90 18.41 -8.53
N GLN A 32 3.81 19.07 -8.14
CA GLN A 32 2.44 18.61 -8.37
C GLN A 32 1.57 19.74 -8.90
N ASP A 33 0.45 19.42 -9.52
CA ASP A 33 -0.61 20.39 -9.75
C ASP A 33 -1.21 20.81 -8.41
N PRO A 34 -1.06 22.07 -7.99
CA PRO A 34 -1.53 22.52 -6.68
C PRO A 34 -3.06 22.48 -6.52
N SER A 35 -3.80 22.38 -7.62
CA SER A 35 -5.27 22.29 -7.65
C SER A 35 -5.77 20.86 -7.91
N GLY A 36 -4.87 19.95 -8.25
CA GLY A 36 -5.20 18.57 -8.61
C GLY A 36 -5.50 17.72 -7.39
N VAL A 37 -6.66 17.02 -7.41
CA VAL A 37 -7.01 15.99 -6.41
C VAL A 37 -7.42 14.73 -7.15
N GLN A 38 -6.69 13.63 -6.91
CA GLN A 38 -7.07 12.34 -7.47
C GLN A 38 -8.16 11.68 -6.63
N SER A 39 -9.30 11.38 -7.25
CA SER A 39 -10.37 10.60 -6.63
C SER A 39 -10.09 9.11 -6.78
N CYS A 40 -10.03 8.39 -5.65
CA CYS A 40 -9.77 6.96 -5.59
C CYS A 40 -10.93 6.23 -4.92
N ALA A 41 -11.34 5.10 -5.47
CA ALA A 41 -12.27 4.18 -4.81
C ALA A 41 -11.53 2.91 -4.38
N LEU A 42 -11.86 2.37 -3.20
CA LEU A 42 -11.27 1.14 -2.67
C LEU A 42 -12.34 0.06 -2.52
N LYS A 43 -12.04 -1.13 -3.04
CA LYS A 43 -12.84 -2.34 -2.84
C LYS A 43 -12.04 -3.43 -2.12
N SER A 44 -12.56 -3.97 -1.03
CA SER A 44 -12.09 -5.25 -0.50
C SER A 44 -12.63 -6.36 -1.40
N ILE A 45 -11.74 -7.04 -2.11
CA ILE A 45 -12.10 -8.13 -3.03
C ILE A 45 -12.05 -9.50 -2.35
N LYS A 46 -11.37 -9.59 -1.22
CA LYS A 46 -11.36 -10.73 -0.29
C LYS A 46 -11.20 -10.20 1.12
N THR A 47 -12.18 -10.43 1.99
CA THR A 47 -12.29 -9.83 3.32
C THR A 47 -12.06 -10.86 4.41
N GLY A 48 -11.37 -10.47 5.48
CA GLY A 48 -11.22 -11.27 6.70
C GLY A 48 -10.35 -12.53 6.55
N ALA A 49 -10.21 -13.27 7.66
CA ALA A 49 -9.41 -14.49 7.78
C ALA A 49 -7.97 -14.37 7.24
N CYS A 50 -7.35 -13.19 7.37
CA CYS A 50 -5.94 -13.01 7.04
C CYS A 50 -5.09 -13.74 8.09
N PRO A 51 -4.12 -14.58 7.69
CA PRO A 51 -3.29 -15.34 8.64
C PRO A 51 -2.19 -14.50 9.32
N GLU A 52 -2.12 -13.19 9.04
CA GLU A 52 -1.21 -12.26 9.68
C GLU A 52 -1.78 -11.72 10.99
N ASP A 53 -0.91 -11.48 11.97
CA ASP A 53 -1.26 -10.98 13.31
C ASP A 53 -1.10 -9.47 13.51
N CYS A 54 -1.21 -8.69 12.43
CA CYS A 54 -1.08 -7.24 12.50
C CYS A 54 -2.06 -6.64 13.53
N LYS A 55 -1.57 -6.11 14.64
CA LYS A 55 -2.39 -5.66 15.80
C LYS A 55 -3.42 -4.58 15.48
N TYR A 56 -3.21 -3.82 14.43
CA TYR A 56 -4.14 -2.77 13.98
C TYR A 56 -5.20 -3.25 12.99
N CYS A 57 -5.04 -4.47 12.43
CA CYS A 57 -5.83 -4.90 11.28
C CYS A 57 -7.05 -5.73 11.70
N PRO A 58 -8.27 -5.25 11.46
CA PRO A 58 -9.48 -6.00 11.82
C PRO A 58 -9.73 -7.22 10.92
N GLN A 59 -8.98 -7.40 9.84
CA GLN A 59 -9.09 -8.55 8.94
C GLN A 59 -8.25 -9.76 9.38
N SER A 60 -7.45 -9.61 10.44
CA SER A 60 -6.62 -10.68 11.00
C SER A 60 -7.47 -11.80 11.59
N ALA A 61 -7.09 -13.05 11.31
CA ALA A 61 -7.70 -14.23 11.93
C ALA A 61 -7.27 -14.43 13.40
N HIS A 62 -6.26 -13.69 13.87
CA HIS A 62 -5.75 -13.77 15.25
C HIS A 62 -6.62 -13.00 16.26
N TYR A 63 -7.47 -12.10 15.79
CA TYR A 63 -8.27 -11.23 16.65
C TYR A 63 -9.76 -11.41 16.42
N ASN A 64 -10.53 -11.40 17.51
CA ASN A 64 -11.98 -11.39 17.42
C ASN A 64 -12.47 -9.96 17.10
N THR A 65 -12.81 -9.73 15.85
CA THR A 65 -13.29 -8.45 15.34
C THR A 65 -14.70 -8.60 14.76
N PHE A 66 -15.32 -7.48 14.38
CA PHE A 66 -16.65 -7.46 13.75
C PHE A 66 -16.60 -7.74 12.23
N VAL A 67 -15.41 -8.03 11.68
CA VAL A 67 -15.23 -8.27 10.23
C VAL A 67 -15.59 -9.73 9.93
N GLU A 68 -16.64 -9.93 9.13
CA GLU A 68 -16.99 -11.24 8.61
C GLU A 68 -16.04 -11.66 7.49
N SER A 69 -15.72 -12.96 7.44
CA SER A 69 -14.84 -13.49 6.41
C SER A 69 -15.60 -13.78 5.13
N GLU A 70 -15.11 -13.24 4.03
CA GLU A 70 -15.62 -13.47 2.68
C GLU A 70 -14.54 -14.10 1.80
N THR A 71 -14.95 -14.98 0.90
CA THR A 71 -14.09 -15.50 -0.16
C THR A 71 -13.78 -14.42 -1.19
N LEU A 72 -12.85 -14.71 -2.10
CA LEU A 72 -12.59 -13.82 -3.23
C LEU A 72 -13.89 -13.60 -4.01
N LEU A 73 -14.26 -12.33 -4.19
CA LEU A 73 -15.41 -11.93 -4.97
C LEU A 73 -15.24 -12.32 -6.45
N ASP A 74 -16.34 -12.58 -7.13
CA ASP A 74 -16.32 -12.80 -8.56
C ASP A 74 -16.00 -11.51 -9.33
N THR A 75 -15.38 -11.66 -10.49
CA THR A 75 -14.97 -10.54 -11.33
C THR A 75 -16.14 -9.64 -11.71
N ALA A 76 -17.32 -10.19 -11.99
CA ALA A 76 -18.49 -9.39 -12.42
C ALA A 76 -18.94 -8.42 -11.29
N SER A 77 -18.95 -8.90 -10.05
CA SER A 77 -19.26 -8.07 -8.88
C SER A 77 -18.25 -6.93 -8.69
N ILE A 78 -16.94 -7.24 -8.78
CA ILE A 78 -15.88 -6.21 -8.66
C ILE A 78 -16.01 -5.18 -9.79
N LEU A 79 -16.25 -5.61 -11.03
CA LEU A 79 -16.41 -4.70 -12.16
C LEU A 79 -17.67 -3.85 -12.08
N SER A 80 -18.73 -4.33 -11.45
CA SER A 80 -19.90 -3.52 -11.16
C SER A 80 -19.58 -2.34 -10.25
N ASP A 81 -18.82 -2.60 -9.16
CA ASP A 81 -18.39 -1.57 -8.23
C ASP A 81 -17.40 -0.59 -8.88
N ALA A 82 -16.49 -1.11 -9.73
CA ALA A 82 -15.55 -0.28 -10.47
C ALA A 82 -16.26 0.68 -11.43
N ARG A 83 -17.28 0.21 -12.16
CA ARG A 83 -18.11 1.08 -13.01
C ARG A 83 -18.84 2.16 -12.21
N ALA A 84 -19.46 1.79 -11.10
CA ALA A 84 -20.14 2.75 -10.24
C ALA A 84 -19.17 3.82 -9.69
N ALA A 85 -17.95 3.42 -9.32
CA ALA A 85 -16.91 4.35 -8.89
C ALA A 85 -16.48 5.30 -10.03
N HIS A 86 -16.30 4.77 -11.23
CA HIS A 86 -15.94 5.55 -12.41
C HIS A 86 -17.02 6.59 -12.78
N GLU A 87 -18.28 6.21 -12.72
CA GLU A 87 -19.44 7.08 -13.01
C GLU A 87 -19.51 8.30 -12.06
N VAL A 88 -19.04 8.17 -10.82
CA VAL A 88 -18.96 9.28 -9.86
C VAL A 88 -17.62 10.02 -9.88
N GLY A 89 -16.75 9.72 -10.87
CA GLY A 89 -15.53 10.47 -11.13
C GLY A 89 -14.26 9.91 -10.47
N ALA A 90 -14.26 8.67 -9.98
CA ALA A 90 -13.03 8.03 -9.55
C ALA A 90 -12.12 7.77 -10.76
N THR A 91 -10.86 8.19 -10.66
CA THR A 91 -9.84 7.97 -11.69
C THR A 91 -8.91 6.82 -11.35
N ARG A 92 -8.92 6.36 -10.09
CA ARG A 92 -8.17 5.20 -9.60
C ARG A 92 -9.10 4.23 -8.88
N PHE A 93 -8.96 2.94 -9.18
CA PHE A 93 -9.65 1.88 -8.46
C PHE A 93 -8.65 1.01 -7.72
N CYS A 94 -8.79 0.94 -6.40
CA CYS A 94 -7.91 0.18 -5.53
C CYS A 94 -8.57 -1.13 -5.12
N MET A 95 -7.88 -2.26 -5.26
CA MET A 95 -8.36 -3.58 -4.87
C MET A 95 -7.52 -4.16 -3.75
N GLY A 96 -8.14 -4.47 -2.61
CA GLY A 96 -7.48 -5.07 -1.46
C GLY A 96 -7.95 -6.49 -1.20
N ALA A 97 -7.02 -7.42 -0.95
CA ALA A 97 -7.31 -8.78 -0.51
C ALA A 97 -6.59 -9.11 0.80
N ALA A 98 -7.33 -9.66 1.76
CA ALA A 98 -6.80 -10.10 3.05
C ALA A 98 -5.99 -11.40 2.91
N TRP A 99 -4.86 -11.33 2.20
CA TRP A 99 -3.88 -12.39 2.02
C TRP A 99 -2.55 -12.06 2.70
N ARG A 100 -1.88 -13.08 3.23
CA ARG A 100 -0.48 -12.95 3.64
C ARG A 100 0.43 -12.73 2.43
N LYS A 101 0.20 -13.55 1.39
CA LYS A 101 0.93 -13.57 0.13
C LYS A 101 -0.06 -13.83 -1.01
N VAL A 102 0.24 -13.31 -2.16
CA VAL A 102 -0.53 -13.60 -3.39
C VAL A 102 -0.55 -15.12 -3.60
N PRO A 103 -1.73 -15.76 -3.69
CA PRO A 103 -1.82 -17.17 -4.00
C PRO A 103 -1.50 -17.41 -5.49
N ASP A 104 -0.90 -18.55 -5.79
CA ASP A 104 -0.81 -19.02 -7.18
C ASP A 104 -2.12 -19.67 -7.65
N GLY A 105 -2.30 -19.75 -8.97
CA GLY A 105 -3.42 -20.47 -9.57
C GLY A 105 -4.69 -19.61 -9.77
N PRO A 106 -5.88 -20.25 -9.75
CA PRO A 106 -7.11 -19.63 -10.26
C PRO A 106 -7.52 -18.31 -9.62
N GLN A 107 -7.23 -18.12 -8.34
CA GLN A 107 -7.55 -16.88 -7.64
C GLN A 107 -6.72 -15.71 -8.17
N TYR A 108 -5.44 -15.93 -8.40
CA TYR A 108 -4.58 -14.89 -8.98
C TYR A 108 -4.94 -14.60 -10.43
N GLU A 109 -5.24 -15.62 -11.22
CA GLU A 109 -5.71 -15.45 -12.60
C GLU A 109 -6.99 -14.59 -12.66
N SER A 110 -7.94 -14.81 -11.73
CA SER A 110 -9.15 -13.99 -11.63
C SER A 110 -8.82 -12.54 -11.30
N VAL A 111 -7.85 -12.30 -10.40
CA VAL A 111 -7.40 -10.93 -10.10
C VAL A 111 -6.76 -10.28 -11.31
N LEU A 112 -5.88 -10.96 -12.04
CA LEU A 112 -5.24 -10.42 -13.24
C LEU A 112 -6.28 -10.04 -14.32
N GLN A 113 -7.28 -10.89 -14.55
CA GLN A 113 -8.39 -10.60 -15.47
C GLN A 113 -9.17 -9.36 -15.01
N THR A 114 -9.45 -9.24 -13.71
CA THR A 114 -10.15 -8.10 -13.12
C THR A 114 -9.33 -6.81 -13.29
N VAL A 115 -8.03 -6.85 -13.02
CA VAL A 115 -7.09 -5.73 -13.23
C VAL A 115 -7.14 -5.24 -14.68
N THR A 116 -7.04 -6.17 -15.62
CA THR A 116 -7.11 -5.86 -17.07
C THR A 116 -8.43 -5.16 -17.41
N ALA A 117 -9.55 -5.68 -16.93
CA ALA A 117 -10.86 -5.13 -17.23
C ALA A 117 -11.08 -3.74 -16.60
N VAL A 118 -10.58 -3.48 -15.39
CA VAL A 118 -10.65 -2.16 -14.76
C VAL A 118 -9.76 -1.14 -15.48
N ARG A 119 -8.54 -1.53 -15.89
CA ARG A 119 -7.68 -0.70 -16.74
C ARG A 119 -8.37 -0.33 -18.04
N ASP A 120 -9.03 -1.28 -18.68
CA ASP A 120 -9.72 -1.08 -19.97
C ASP A 120 -10.96 -0.19 -19.86
N MET A 121 -11.45 0.07 -18.63
CA MET A 121 -12.43 1.13 -18.34
C MET A 121 -11.79 2.54 -18.29
N GLY A 122 -10.48 2.67 -18.45
CA GLY A 122 -9.76 3.95 -18.38
C GLY A 122 -9.38 4.39 -16.97
N MET A 123 -9.49 3.53 -15.97
CA MET A 123 -9.05 3.81 -14.61
C MET A 123 -7.62 3.33 -14.36
N GLU A 124 -6.90 4.05 -13.55
CA GLU A 124 -5.65 3.59 -12.95
C GLU A 124 -5.94 2.49 -11.91
N VAL A 125 -5.16 1.41 -11.92
CA VAL A 125 -5.37 0.28 -11.01
C VAL A 125 -4.31 0.27 -9.91
N CYS A 126 -4.76 0.19 -8.66
CA CYS A 126 -3.92 -0.04 -7.49
C CYS A 126 -4.32 -1.35 -6.81
N CYS A 127 -3.33 -2.12 -6.36
CA CYS A 127 -3.58 -3.38 -5.66
C CYS A 127 -2.85 -3.46 -4.31
N THR A 128 -3.50 -4.15 -3.36
CA THR A 128 -2.97 -4.53 -2.03
C THR A 128 -3.29 -6.00 -1.80
N LEU A 129 -2.38 -6.90 -2.18
CA LEU A 129 -2.64 -8.35 -2.22
C LEU A 129 -1.74 -9.15 -1.26
N GLY A 130 -1.06 -8.49 -0.33
CA GLY A 130 -0.08 -9.11 0.56
C GLY A 130 1.33 -9.11 -0.04
N MET A 131 2.16 -10.06 0.40
CA MET A 131 3.51 -10.24 -0.14
C MET A 131 3.46 -10.77 -1.57
N MET A 132 4.47 -10.40 -2.38
CA MET A 132 4.49 -10.71 -3.80
C MET A 132 5.90 -11.09 -4.27
N GLU A 133 6.01 -12.17 -5.02
CA GLU A 133 7.23 -12.57 -5.70
C GLU A 133 7.44 -11.78 -6.99
N GLU A 134 8.68 -11.75 -7.47
CA GLU A 134 9.05 -10.96 -8.67
C GLU A 134 8.24 -11.37 -9.91
N GLU A 135 8.07 -12.68 -10.17
CA GLU A 135 7.28 -13.18 -11.29
C GLU A 135 5.81 -12.77 -11.20
N GLN A 136 5.22 -12.83 -9.99
CA GLN A 136 3.86 -12.39 -9.74
C GLN A 136 3.72 -10.87 -9.99
N ALA A 137 4.71 -10.08 -9.56
CA ALA A 137 4.72 -8.63 -9.76
C ALA A 137 4.79 -8.28 -11.26
N VAL A 138 5.61 -8.98 -12.04
CA VAL A 138 5.68 -8.80 -13.50
C VAL A 138 4.32 -9.07 -14.14
N ARG A 139 3.69 -10.19 -13.83
CA ARG A 139 2.37 -10.55 -14.35
C ARG A 139 1.27 -9.55 -13.99
N LEU A 140 1.33 -9.01 -12.75
CA LEU A 140 0.38 -7.99 -12.30
C LEU A 140 0.56 -6.67 -13.08
N LYS A 141 1.82 -6.28 -13.32
CA LYS A 141 2.15 -5.12 -14.16
C LYS A 141 1.67 -5.29 -15.60
N GLU A 142 1.91 -6.45 -16.20
CA GLU A 142 1.46 -6.77 -17.57
C GLU A 142 -0.07 -6.75 -17.68
N ALA A 143 -0.80 -7.17 -16.65
CA ALA A 143 -2.25 -7.05 -16.58
C ALA A 143 -2.73 -5.59 -16.54
N GLY A 144 -1.87 -4.65 -16.13
CA GLY A 144 -2.15 -3.21 -16.14
C GLY A 144 -2.24 -2.56 -14.78
N CYS A 145 -1.78 -3.22 -13.72
CA CYS A 145 -1.64 -2.59 -12.41
C CYS A 145 -0.55 -1.52 -12.47
N SER A 146 -0.89 -0.29 -12.08
CA SER A 146 0.03 0.85 -12.09
C SER A 146 0.72 1.02 -10.75
N VAL A 147 0.00 0.79 -9.66
CA VAL A 147 0.44 1.07 -8.29
C VAL A 147 0.23 -0.17 -7.42
N TYR A 148 1.21 -0.50 -6.59
CA TYR A 148 1.07 -1.53 -5.57
C TYR A 148 1.21 -0.92 -4.18
N ASN A 149 0.19 -1.13 -3.33
CA ASN A 149 0.23 -0.69 -1.95
C ASN A 149 0.82 -1.78 -1.05
N HIS A 150 1.93 -1.45 -0.38
CA HIS A 150 2.55 -2.33 0.60
C HIS A 150 3.28 -1.51 1.66
N ASN A 151 2.66 -1.38 2.82
CA ASN A 151 3.12 -0.49 3.88
C ASN A 151 4.22 -1.12 4.74
N LEU A 152 5.14 -0.31 5.24
CA LEU A 152 6.11 -0.70 6.28
C LEU A 152 5.48 -0.68 7.67
N ASP A 153 4.39 0.04 7.84
CA ASP A 153 3.56 0.18 9.04
C ASP A 153 4.26 0.97 10.18
N THR A 154 5.50 0.65 10.52
CA THR A 154 6.29 1.31 11.56
C THR A 154 7.79 1.23 11.27
N SER A 155 8.66 1.58 12.23
CA SER A 155 10.11 1.36 12.14
C SER A 155 10.46 -0.14 12.17
N ARG A 156 11.67 -0.45 11.72
CA ARG A 156 12.24 -1.81 11.83
C ARG A 156 12.34 -2.27 13.28
N GLU A 157 12.72 -1.36 14.19
CA GLU A 157 12.92 -1.63 15.60
C GLU A 157 11.60 -1.96 16.32
N PHE A 158 10.53 -1.25 15.98
CA PHE A 158 9.21 -1.43 16.61
C PHE A 158 8.33 -2.47 15.88
N TYR A 159 8.77 -2.97 14.73
CA TYR A 159 7.94 -3.82 13.87
C TYR A 159 7.44 -5.09 14.57
N GLN A 160 8.32 -5.79 15.31
CA GLN A 160 7.98 -7.05 15.99
C GLN A 160 7.00 -6.86 17.16
N GLU A 161 6.85 -5.63 17.67
CA GLU A 161 5.82 -5.31 18.65
C GLU A 161 4.41 -5.30 18.03
N ILE A 162 4.31 -5.12 16.72
CA ILE A 162 3.05 -4.96 15.99
C ILE A 162 2.71 -6.19 15.16
N ILE A 163 3.70 -6.84 14.56
CA ILE A 163 3.52 -7.96 13.64
C ILE A 163 4.60 -9.00 13.92
N THR A 164 4.21 -10.24 14.25
CA THR A 164 5.15 -11.33 14.53
C THR A 164 5.14 -12.44 13.47
N THR A 165 4.13 -12.49 12.62
CA THR A 165 3.94 -13.54 11.61
C THR A 165 4.79 -13.37 10.36
N ARG A 166 5.44 -12.21 10.17
CA ARG A 166 6.41 -11.93 9.11
C ARG A 166 7.46 -10.93 9.57
N SER A 167 8.58 -10.87 8.86
CA SER A 167 9.67 -9.94 9.15
C SER A 167 9.47 -8.59 8.46
N TYR A 168 10.23 -7.60 8.88
CA TYR A 168 10.33 -6.31 8.20
C TYR A 168 10.97 -6.44 6.81
N ASP A 169 11.94 -7.36 6.67
CA ASP A 169 12.62 -7.63 5.40
C ASP A 169 11.70 -8.25 4.36
N ASP A 170 10.71 -9.06 4.75
CA ASP A 170 9.66 -9.55 3.83
C ASP A 170 8.87 -8.40 3.18
N ARG A 171 8.69 -7.29 3.92
CA ARG A 171 8.06 -6.07 3.39
C ARG A 171 8.95 -5.40 2.35
N LEU A 172 10.22 -5.22 2.68
CA LEU A 172 11.20 -4.59 1.78
C LEU A 172 11.42 -5.41 0.51
N GLU A 173 11.46 -6.73 0.62
CA GLU A 173 11.57 -7.63 -0.53
C GLU A 173 10.38 -7.47 -1.48
N THR A 174 9.16 -7.45 -0.95
CA THR A 174 7.95 -7.22 -1.76
C THR A 174 8.02 -5.86 -2.47
N LEU A 175 8.42 -4.79 -1.77
CA LEU A 175 8.59 -3.46 -2.37
C LEU A 175 9.63 -3.47 -3.49
N ALA A 176 10.74 -4.19 -3.31
CA ALA A 176 11.78 -4.33 -4.32
C ALA A 176 11.27 -5.09 -5.57
N ASN A 177 10.54 -6.19 -5.38
CA ASN A 177 9.96 -6.98 -6.46
C ASN A 177 8.95 -6.18 -7.29
N VAL A 178 8.09 -5.42 -6.62
CA VAL A 178 7.11 -4.53 -7.26
C VAL A 178 7.80 -3.45 -8.12
N ARG A 179 8.88 -2.87 -7.62
CA ARG A 179 9.66 -1.86 -8.35
C ARG A 179 10.39 -2.42 -9.56
N LYS A 180 11.02 -3.58 -9.39
CA LYS A 180 11.67 -4.28 -10.52
C LYS A 180 10.67 -4.55 -11.65
N ALA A 181 9.43 -4.87 -11.33
CA ALA A 181 8.37 -5.05 -12.31
C ALA A 181 7.89 -3.74 -12.96
N GLY A 182 8.37 -2.57 -12.51
CA GLY A 182 8.02 -1.27 -13.07
C GLY A 182 6.66 -0.71 -12.61
N MET A 183 6.16 -1.15 -11.46
CA MET A 183 5.01 -0.54 -10.79
C MET A 183 5.47 0.56 -9.84
N GLU A 184 4.62 1.57 -9.66
CA GLU A 184 4.76 2.53 -8.58
C GLU A 184 4.43 1.89 -7.23
N VAL A 185 5.04 2.41 -6.17
CA VAL A 185 4.83 1.94 -4.81
C VAL A 185 4.04 2.98 -4.03
N CYS A 186 2.95 2.54 -3.40
CA CYS A 186 2.29 3.27 -2.33
C CYS A 186 2.70 2.62 -1.00
N CYS A 187 3.50 3.34 -0.20
CA CYS A 187 4.05 2.82 1.05
C CYS A 187 3.99 3.89 2.14
N GLY A 188 3.66 3.49 3.34
CA GLY A 188 3.57 4.38 4.48
C GLY A 188 3.61 3.65 5.81
N GLY A 189 3.18 4.34 6.86
CA GLY A 189 3.09 3.81 8.21
C GLY A 189 1.90 4.34 8.98
N ILE A 190 1.71 3.80 10.17
CA ILE A 190 0.63 4.13 11.09
C ILE A 190 1.26 4.75 12.33
N LEU A 191 0.72 5.89 12.75
CA LEU A 191 1.15 6.57 13.97
C LEU A 191 0.13 6.34 15.09
N GLY A 192 0.61 6.21 16.32
CA GLY A 192 -0.23 6.05 17.51
C GLY A 192 -0.42 4.59 17.93
N MET A 193 0.43 3.66 17.47
CA MET A 193 0.42 2.25 17.89
C MET A 193 1.26 1.98 19.16
N GLY A 194 1.83 3.02 19.77
CA GLY A 194 2.74 2.91 20.93
C GLY A 194 4.21 3.15 20.59
N GLU A 195 4.50 3.44 19.34
CA GLU A 195 5.85 3.76 18.85
C GLU A 195 6.40 5.04 19.48
N SER A 196 7.72 5.09 19.67
CA SER A 196 8.44 6.29 20.12
C SER A 196 8.65 7.30 18.99
N LYS A 197 9.15 8.49 19.35
CA LYS A 197 9.63 9.47 18.36
C LYS A 197 10.75 8.89 17.48
N GLU A 198 11.66 8.13 18.07
CA GLU A 198 12.77 7.50 17.34
C GLU A 198 12.27 6.50 16.30
N ASP A 199 11.23 5.74 16.64
CA ASP A 199 10.60 4.84 15.68
C ASP A 199 9.98 5.60 14.49
N ARG A 200 9.34 6.74 14.74
CA ARG A 200 8.81 7.60 13.67
C ARG A 200 9.93 8.13 12.77
N LEU A 201 11.05 8.54 13.36
CA LEU A 201 12.22 8.99 12.59
C LEU A 201 12.82 7.84 11.78
N GLY A 202 12.92 6.64 12.35
CA GLY A 202 13.37 5.44 11.66
C GLY A 202 12.50 5.09 10.45
N LEU A 203 11.17 5.08 10.63
CA LEU A 203 10.23 4.87 9.53
C LEU A 203 10.38 5.94 8.43
N LEU A 204 10.45 7.22 8.80
CA LEU A 204 10.61 8.30 7.82
C LEU A 204 11.94 8.21 7.08
N ALA A 205 13.02 7.84 7.75
CA ALA A 205 14.32 7.63 7.13
C ALA A 205 14.30 6.45 6.14
N GLU A 206 13.65 5.34 6.51
CA GLU A 206 13.49 4.20 5.60
C GLU A 206 12.71 4.61 4.34
N LEU A 207 11.54 5.25 4.51
CA LEU A 207 10.69 5.72 3.41
C LEU A 207 11.42 6.71 2.50
N ALA A 208 12.18 7.66 3.07
CA ALA A 208 12.93 8.66 2.31
C ALA A 208 14.13 8.07 1.55
N ASN A 209 14.64 6.93 2.00
CA ASN A 209 15.78 6.23 1.40
C ASN A 209 15.37 5.04 0.52
N LEU A 210 14.11 4.63 0.51
CA LEU A 210 13.63 3.65 -0.46
C LEU A 210 13.86 4.18 -1.88
N ASP A 211 14.47 3.36 -2.72
CA ASP A 211 14.69 3.68 -4.13
C ASP A 211 13.62 3.02 -5.00
N PRO A 212 13.17 3.68 -6.01
CA PRO A 212 13.13 5.10 -6.30
C PRO A 212 11.88 5.75 -5.75
N GLN A 213 11.98 6.91 -5.66
CA GLN A 213 11.04 7.99 -5.61
C GLN A 213 9.61 7.68 -6.01
#